data_398325662131db6c53b1808cf7230fdd
#
_entry.id   398325662131db6c53b1808cf7230fdd
#
_cell.length_a   1.000
_cell.length_b   1.000
_cell.length_c   1.000
_cell.angle_alpha   90.00
_cell.angle_beta   90.00
_cell.angle_gamma   90.00
#
_symmetry.space_group_name_H-M   'P 1'
#
loop_
_entity.id
_entity.type
_entity.pdbx_description
1 polymer ?
#
loop_
_entity_poly.entity_id
_entity_poly.type
_entity_poly.pdbx_seq_one_letter_code
_entity_poly.pdbx_strand_id
1 'polypeptide(L)'
;MKTSIERKPLRPASTQALVGREPAAPESEPMFDLIELFFFAYRDFVGDADRLLENYGFGRAHHRVLHFVYRRPGLAIAALLDILKITKQSLNRVLKQLLDAGFVEARAGATDRRQRLLFPTPKGAKLAQELAILQSERFRRVFGELPPEAREATADFLLAMINASDRERVRAHLPPRRRRRQLPEDDAA
;
A
#
# COMPACT_ATOMS: atom_id res chain seq x y z
N MET A 1 -52.95 -59.21 -35.25
CA MET A 1 -52.92 -58.51 -33.92
C MET A 1 -52.27 -57.15 -34.16
N LYS A 2 -53.04 -56.07 -34.16
CA LYS A 2 -52.59 -54.70 -34.38
C LYS A 2 -52.55 -54.02 -33.04
N THR A 3 -51.35 -53.67 -32.62
CA THR A 3 -51.16 -52.90 -31.33
C THR A 3 -51.16 -51.43 -31.70
N SER A 4 -52.19 -50.73 -31.22
CA SER A 4 -52.41 -49.31 -31.43
C SER A 4 -51.57 -48.58 -30.39
N ILE A 5 -50.57 -47.71 -30.76
CA ILE A 5 -49.83 -46.87 -29.91
C ILE A 5 -50.55 -45.52 -29.79
N GLU A 6 -51.14 -45.27 -28.63
CA GLU A 6 -51.83 -44.04 -28.29
C GLU A 6 -50.79 -42.95 -28.00
N ARG A 7 -50.75 -41.91 -28.85
CA ARG A 7 -49.86 -40.72 -28.62
C ARG A 7 -50.56 -39.76 -27.70
N LYS A 8 -49.97 -39.59 -26.54
CA LYS A 8 -50.36 -38.58 -25.52
C LYS A 8 -50.09 -37.17 -26.12
N PRO A 9 -51.03 -36.23 -26.02
CA PRO A 9 -50.85 -34.88 -26.52
C PRO A 9 -49.82 -34.08 -25.68
N LEU A 10 -48.88 -33.45 -26.37
CA LEU A 10 -47.93 -32.49 -25.78
C LEU A 10 -48.68 -31.25 -25.29
N ARG A 11 -48.53 -30.94 -24.01
CA ARG A 11 -48.96 -29.67 -23.42
C ARG A 11 -48.15 -28.51 -24.05
N PRO A 12 -48.80 -27.38 -24.40
CA PRO A 12 -48.05 -26.22 -24.85
C PRO A 12 -47.18 -25.67 -23.73
N ALA A 13 -45.89 -25.41 -24.03
CA ALA A 13 -44.97 -24.73 -23.13
C ALA A 13 -45.48 -23.31 -22.84
N SER A 14 -45.68 -23.01 -21.57
CA SER A 14 -46.05 -21.68 -21.11
C SER A 14 -44.94 -20.70 -21.48
N THR A 15 -45.26 -19.79 -22.38
CA THR A 15 -44.47 -18.61 -22.69
C THR A 15 -44.52 -17.71 -21.45
N GLN A 16 -43.66 -17.99 -20.44
CA GLN A 16 -43.38 -17.00 -19.42
C GLN A 16 -42.51 -15.90 -20.02
N ALA A 17 -43.12 -14.75 -20.05
CA ALA A 17 -42.57 -13.51 -20.53
C ALA A 17 -41.13 -13.30 -20.03
N LEU A 18 -40.23 -13.03 -20.95
CA LEU A 18 -38.98 -12.34 -20.74
C LEU A 18 -39.32 -10.89 -20.32
N VAL A 19 -39.75 -10.73 -19.04
CA VAL A 19 -39.86 -9.40 -18.41
C VAL A 19 -38.46 -8.88 -18.22
N GLY A 20 -38.18 -7.83 -18.95
CA GLY A 20 -37.15 -6.83 -18.82
C GLY A 20 -36.03 -7.11 -17.80
N ARG A 21 -34.93 -7.70 -18.28
CA ARG A 21 -33.64 -7.48 -17.67
C ARG A 21 -33.28 -6.04 -18.05
N GLU A 22 -33.35 -5.10 -17.09
CA GLU A 22 -32.77 -3.78 -17.31
C GLU A 22 -31.37 -3.95 -17.92
N PRO A 23 -31.01 -3.20 -18.98
CA PRO A 23 -29.65 -3.24 -19.50
C PRO A 23 -28.73 -2.92 -18.33
N ALA A 24 -27.77 -3.82 -18.06
CA ALA A 24 -26.70 -3.54 -17.11
C ALA A 24 -26.16 -2.15 -17.45
N ALA A 25 -26.04 -1.30 -16.43
CA ALA A 25 -25.41 0.02 -16.59
C ALA A 25 -24.14 -0.18 -17.43
N PRO A 26 -23.85 0.69 -18.40
CA PRO A 26 -22.67 0.54 -19.25
C PRO A 26 -21.47 0.31 -18.36
N GLU A 27 -20.73 -0.77 -18.57
CA GLU A 27 -19.48 -1.02 -17.88
C GLU A 27 -18.69 0.28 -18.01
N SER A 28 -18.36 0.91 -16.87
CA SER A 28 -17.67 2.20 -16.86
C SER A 28 -16.37 2.03 -17.66
N GLU A 29 -16.14 2.91 -18.62
CA GLU A 29 -14.92 2.90 -19.42
C GLU A 29 -13.68 2.84 -18.51
N PRO A 30 -12.69 1.97 -18.80
CA PRO A 30 -11.51 1.87 -17.96
C PRO A 30 -10.77 3.22 -17.86
N MET A 31 -10.38 3.61 -16.66
CA MET A 31 -9.63 4.85 -16.39
C MET A 31 -8.14 4.66 -16.71
N PHE A 32 -7.81 4.43 -17.99
CA PHE A 32 -6.43 4.18 -18.43
C PHE A 32 -5.49 5.34 -18.08
N ASP A 33 -5.95 6.57 -18.18
CA ASP A 33 -5.23 7.78 -17.82
C ASP A 33 -4.74 7.75 -16.37
N LEU A 34 -5.61 7.44 -15.41
CA LEU A 34 -5.25 7.35 -13.99
C LEU A 34 -4.35 6.14 -13.70
N ILE A 35 -4.60 5.01 -14.37
CA ILE A 35 -3.77 3.80 -14.24
C ILE A 35 -2.35 4.09 -14.70
N GLU A 36 -2.17 4.68 -15.87
CA GLU A 36 -0.87 5.00 -16.44
C GLU A 36 -0.14 6.09 -15.64
N LEU A 37 -0.84 7.14 -15.23
CA LEU A 37 -0.29 8.18 -14.35
C LEU A 37 0.22 7.59 -13.04
N PHE A 38 -0.51 6.66 -12.45
CA PHE A 38 -0.08 5.98 -11.22
C PHE A 38 1.18 5.14 -11.45
N PHE A 39 1.29 4.40 -12.56
CA PHE A 39 2.48 3.65 -12.91
C PHE A 39 3.71 4.55 -13.08
N PHE A 40 3.59 5.64 -13.84
CA PHE A 40 4.70 6.58 -14.06
C PHE A 40 5.08 7.32 -12.78
N ALA A 41 4.11 7.81 -12.02
CA ALA A 41 4.35 8.48 -10.75
C ALA A 41 5.06 7.56 -9.74
N TYR A 42 4.63 6.29 -9.63
CA TYR A 42 5.27 5.31 -8.78
C TYR A 42 6.69 4.98 -9.23
N ARG A 43 6.89 4.77 -10.55
CA ARG A 43 8.23 4.53 -11.12
C ARG A 43 9.21 5.63 -10.73
N ASP A 44 8.80 6.87 -10.90
CA ASP A 44 9.65 8.03 -10.63
C ASP A 44 9.84 8.28 -9.13
N PHE A 45 8.79 8.02 -8.33
CA PHE A 45 8.86 8.12 -6.87
C PHE A 45 9.88 7.14 -6.25
N VAL A 46 10.01 5.95 -6.80
CA VAL A 46 10.97 4.97 -6.29
C VAL A 46 12.35 5.08 -6.95
N GLY A 47 12.44 5.63 -8.15
CA GLY A 47 13.67 5.67 -8.96
C GLY A 47 14.81 6.45 -8.31
N ASP A 48 14.51 7.57 -7.62
CA ASP A 48 15.54 8.34 -6.90
C ASP A 48 16.14 7.53 -5.75
N ALA A 49 15.29 6.83 -5.00
CA ALA A 49 15.72 5.96 -3.92
C ALA A 49 16.48 4.72 -4.43
N ASP A 50 16.05 4.14 -5.55
CA ASP A 50 16.72 2.98 -6.15
C ASP A 50 18.17 3.31 -6.52
N ARG A 51 18.42 4.47 -7.16
CA ARG A 51 19.77 4.94 -7.51
C ARG A 51 20.70 5.08 -6.30
N LEU A 52 20.19 5.60 -5.19
CA LEU A 52 20.99 5.68 -3.96
C LEU A 52 21.31 4.30 -3.40
N LEU A 53 20.34 3.37 -3.44
CA LEU A 53 20.48 2.01 -2.92
C LEU A 53 21.47 1.15 -3.74
N GLU A 54 21.62 1.40 -5.03
CA GLU A 54 22.59 0.73 -5.90
C GLU A 54 24.02 0.83 -5.37
N ASN A 55 24.40 1.95 -4.73
CA ASN A 55 25.71 2.15 -4.11
C ASN A 55 26.01 1.15 -2.98
N TYR A 56 24.96 0.50 -2.44
CA TYR A 56 25.05 -0.48 -1.37
C TYR A 56 24.76 -1.90 -1.84
N GLY A 57 24.50 -2.11 -3.14
CA GLY A 57 24.02 -3.38 -3.66
C GLY A 57 22.59 -3.73 -3.20
N PHE A 58 21.80 -2.74 -2.81
CA PHE A 58 20.45 -2.88 -2.31
C PHE A 58 19.42 -2.50 -3.38
N GLY A 59 18.17 -2.93 -3.17
CA GLY A 59 17.03 -2.57 -4.01
C GLY A 59 15.77 -2.31 -3.18
N ARG A 60 14.63 -2.15 -3.83
CA ARG A 60 13.33 -1.76 -3.23
C ARG A 60 12.90 -2.58 -2.03
N ALA A 61 13.21 -3.88 -2.01
CA ALA A 61 12.88 -4.73 -0.86
C ALA A 61 13.67 -4.33 0.39
N HIS A 62 14.96 -4.00 0.22
CA HIS A 62 15.81 -3.49 1.31
C HIS A 62 15.31 -2.14 1.81
N HIS A 63 14.94 -1.24 0.89
CA HIS A 63 14.36 0.07 1.24
C HIS A 63 13.13 -0.09 2.14
N ARG A 64 12.17 -0.93 1.72
CA ARG A 64 10.93 -1.13 2.50
C ARG A 64 11.21 -1.68 3.90
N VAL A 65 12.08 -2.69 4.02
CA VAL A 65 12.48 -3.24 5.32
C VAL A 65 13.15 -2.17 6.18
N LEU A 66 14.14 -1.46 5.64
CA LEU A 66 14.88 -0.43 6.35
C LEU A 66 13.96 0.72 6.81
N HIS A 67 13.04 1.16 5.94
CA HIS A 67 12.06 2.20 6.26
C HIS A 67 11.22 1.83 7.49
N PHE A 68 10.62 0.64 7.51
CA PHE A 68 9.75 0.26 8.63
C PHE A 68 10.52 -0.03 9.91
N VAL A 69 11.72 -0.59 9.83
CA VAL A 69 12.60 -0.80 10.99
C VAL A 69 13.06 0.54 11.56
N TYR A 70 13.43 1.51 10.72
CA TYR A 70 13.81 2.86 11.14
C TYR A 70 12.66 3.61 11.81
N ARG A 71 11.46 3.52 11.21
CA ARG A 71 10.26 4.18 11.75
C ARG A 71 9.74 3.56 13.04
N ARG A 72 10.11 2.32 13.33
CA ARG A 72 9.67 1.53 14.49
C ARG A 72 10.79 0.65 15.02
N PRO A 73 11.76 1.25 15.73
CA PRO A 73 12.77 0.46 16.41
C PRO A 73 12.14 -0.55 17.37
N GLY A 74 12.59 -1.80 17.33
CA GLY A 74 11.99 -2.90 18.07
C GLY A 74 10.85 -3.60 17.34
N LEU A 75 10.66 -3.36 16.03
CA LEU A 75 9.66 -4.05 15.24
C LEU A 75 9.93 -5.55 15.15
N ALA A 76 8.95 -6.37 15.52
CA ALA A 76 9.05 -7.82 15.40
C ALA A 76 9.01 -8.27 13.93
N ILE A 77 9.76 -9.34 13.59
CA ILE A 77 9.78 -9.91 12.23
C ILE A 77 8.37 -10.29 11.76
N ALA A 78 7.52 -10.83 12.65
CA ALA A 78 6.14 -11.17 12.32
C ALA A 78 5.31 -9.95 11.92
N ALA A 79 5.46 -8.83 12.65
CA ALA A 79 4.79 -7.57 12.32
C ALA A 79 5.29 -6.98 10.99
N LEU A 80 6.59 -7.12 10.70
CA LEU A 80 7.16 -6.67 9.43
C LEU A 80 6.62 -7.49 8.25
N LEU A 81 6.47 -8.80 8.39
CA LEU A 81 5.83 -9.67 7.38
C LEU A 81 4.38 -9.24 7.10
N ASP A 82 3.64 -8.94 8.16
CA ASP A 82 2.25 -8.48 8.04
C ASP A 82 2.14 -7.11 7.34
N ILE A 83 3.06 -6.20 7.62
CA ILE A 83 3.12 -4.88 6.95
C ILE A 83 3.46 -5.03 5.47
N LEU A 84 4.50 -5.82 5.15
CA LEU A 84 5.04 -5.91 3.79
C LEU A 84 4.25 -6.84 2.87
N LYS A 85 3.43 -7.74 3.44
CA LYS A 85 2.65 -8.76 2.70
C LYS A 85 3.52 -9.57 1.74
N ILE A 86 4.71 -9.99 2.20
CA ILE A 86 5.66 -10.81 1.44
C ILE A 86 5.89 -12.16 2.14
N THR A 87 6.48 -13.12 1.43
CA THR A 87 6.80 -14.42 2.01
C THR A 87 7.94 -14.32 3.04
N LYS A 88 7.92 -15.20 4.05
CA LYS A 88 8.99 -15.29 5.06
C LYS A 88 10.36 -15.53 4.41
N GLN A 89 10.41 -16.33 3.35
CA GLN A 89 11.64 -16.61 2.61
C GLN A 89 12.21 -15.32 1.96
N SER A 90 11.36 -14.53 1.30
CA SER A 90 11.77 -13.27 0.68
C SER A 90 12.27 -12.27 1.72
N LEU A 91 11.56 -12.15 2.86
CA LEU A 91 12.01 -11.30 3.96
C LEU A 91 13.34 -11.75 4.53
N ASN A 92 13.51 -13.05 4.81
CA ASN A 92 14.73 -13.57 5.41
C ASN A 92 15.96 -13.28 4.55
N ARG A 93 15.85 -13.39 3.22
CA ARG A 93 16.97 -13.08 2.31
C ARG A 93 17.37 -11.60 2.40
N VAL A 94 16.40 -10.69 2.35
CA VAL A 94 16.64 -9.25 2.43
C VAL A 94 17.18 -8.85 3.81
N LEU A 95 16.57 -9.40 4.87
CA LEU A 95 16.96 -9.12 6.24
C LEU A 95 18.39 -9.62 6.52
N LYS A 96 18.75 -10.81 6.01
CA LYS A 96 20.11 -11.32 6.14
C LYS A 96 21.12 -10.35 5.53
N GLN A 97 20.86 -9.84 4.32
CA GLN A 97 21.76 -8.88 3.67
C GLN A 97 21.90 -7.58 4.47
N LEU A 98 20.81 -7.03 5.04
CA LEU A 98 20.86 -5.83 5.88
C LEU A 98 21.59 -6.06 7.21
N LEU A 99 21.44 -7.24 7.82
CA LEU A 99 22.16 -7.63 9.03
C LEU A 99 23.65 -7.80 8.75
N ASP A 100 24.01 -8.58 7.73
CA ASP A 100 25.40 -8.84 7.35
C ASP A 100 26.16 -7.55 6.97
N ALA A 101 25.47 -6.61 6.31
CA ALA A 101 26.02 -5.32 5.95
C ALA A 101 25.98 -4.26 7.08
N GLY A 102 25.43 -4.60 8.24
CA GLY A 102 25.40 -3.75 9.44
C GLY A 102 24.47 -2.56 9.35
N PHE A 103 23.36 -2.64 8.60
CA PHE A 103 22.32 -1.59 8.55
C PHE A 103 21.19 -1.84 9.55
N VAL A 104 20.96 -3.09 9.90
CA VAL A 104 19.95 -3.51 10.88
C VAL A 104 20.62 -4.44 11.87
N GLU A 105 20.17 -4.44 13.10
CA GLU A 105 20.50 -5.44 14.11
C GLU A 105 19.25 -6.10 14.63
N ALA A 106 19.38 -7.36 15.09
CA ALA A 106 18.30 -8.14 15.66
C ALA A 106 18.63 -8.47 17.11
N ARG A 107 17.71 -8.14 18.03
CA ARG A 107 17.83 -8.42 19.45
C ARG A 107 16.73 -9.39 19.90
N ALA A 108 16.97 -10.18 20.92
CA ALA A 108 15.93 -10.99 21.54
C ALA A 108 14.92 -10.08 22.27
N GLY A 109 13.64 -10.41 22.21
CA GLY A 109 12.62 -9.71 22.98
C GLY A 109 12.84 -9.87 24.50
N ALA A 110 12.57 -8.84 25.26
CA ALA A 110 12.73 -8.86 26.72
C ALA A 110 11.72 -9.80 27.41
N THR A 111 10.49 -9.81 26.93
CA THR A 111 9.39 -10.63 27.48
C THR A 111 9.34 -12.04 26.87
N ASP A 112 9.66 -12.16 25.55
CA ASP A 112 9.72 -13.42 24.84
C ASP A 112 11.01 -13.49 24.04
N ARG A 113 11.97 -14.26 24.51
CA ARG A 113 13.28 -14.45 23.87
C ARG A 113 13.21 -15.13 22.49
N ARG A 114 12.08 -15.74 22.14
CA ARG A 114 11.86 -16.32 20.81
C ARG A 114 11.57 -15.25 19.76
N GLN A 115 11.07 -14.09 20.19
CA GLN A 115 10.87 -12.96 19.31
C GLN A 115 12.20 -12.31 18.93
N ARG A 116 12.36 -12.06 17.65
CA ARG A 116 13.47 -11.27 17.11
C ARG A 116 12.95 -9.87 16.82
N LEU A 117 13.47 -8.90 17.55
CA LEU A 117 13.14 -7.49 17.42
C LEU A 117 14.23 -6.79 16.59
N LEU A 118 13.82 -6.01 15.61
CA LEU A 118 14.70 -5.34 14.64
C LEU A 118 14.93 -3.89 15.04
N PHE A 119 16.17 -3.45 14.97
CA PHE A 119 16.58 -2.08 15.23
C PHE A 119 17.48 -1.57 14.11
N PRO A 120 17.39 -0.29 13.72
CA PRO A 120 18.36 0.29 12.81
C PRO A 120 19.66 0.52 13.54
N THR A 121 20.79 0.23 12.91
CA THR A 121 22.09 0.74 13.38
C THR A 121 22.23 2.23 13.07
N PRO A 122 23.22 2.96 13.59
CA PRO A 122 23.51 4.33 13.18
C PRO A 122 23.67 4.47 11.65
N LYS A 123 24.35 3.51 11.02
CA LYS A 123 24.51 3.42 9.55
C LYS A 123 23.18 3.23 8.85
N GLY A 124 22.34 2.33 9.36
CA GLY A 124 21.01 2.09 8.81
C GLY A 124 20.06 3.27 9.00
N ALA A 125 20.10 3.92 10.16
CA ALA A 125 19.29 5.11 10.42
C ALA A 125 19.66 6.27 9.47
N LYS A 126 20.96 6.49 9.22
CA LYS A 126 21.43 7.50 8.28
C LYS A 126 20.90 7.24 6.87
N LEU A 127 21.07 6.02 6.33
CA LEU A 127 20.56 5.67 5.00
C LEU A 127 19.03 5.78 4.91
N ALA A 128 18.29 5.30 5.93
CA ALA A 128 16.85 5.40 5.95
C ALA A 128 16.36 6.86 5.92
N GLN A 129 17.07 7.75 6.62
CA GLN A 129 16.78 9.18 6.63
C GLN A 129 17.07 9.83 5.28
N GLU A 130 18.20 9.53 4.66
CA GLU A 130 18.55 10.03 3.32
C GLU A 130 17.51 9.63 2.27
N LEU A 131 17.08 8.37 2.27
CA LEU A 131 16.01 7.89 1.40
C LEU A 131 14.67 8.61 1.66
N ALA A 132 14.32 8.81 2.93
CA ALA A 132 13.09 9.53 3.29
C ALA A 132 13.14 11.01 2.88
N ILE A 133 14.31 11.66 2.96
CA ILE A 133 14.52 13.04 2.49
C ILE A 133 14.29 13.13 0.99
N LEU A 134 14.93 12.27 0.18
CA LEU A 134 14.76 12.24 -1.27
C LEU A 134 13.29 12.10 -1.69
N GLN A 135 12.56 11.17 -1.08
CA GLN A 135 11.14 11.00 -1.35
C GLN A 135 10.31 12.20 -0.89
N SER A 136 10.67 12.81 0.25
CA SER A 136 9.99 13.99 0.78
C SER A 136 10.20 15.23 -0.08
N GLU A 137 11.37 15.38 -0.72
CA GLU A 137 11.66 16.47 -1.64
C GLU A 137 10.79 16.43 -2.88
N ARG A 138 10.56 15.24 -3.44
CA ARG A 138 9.62 15.06 -4.55
C ARG A 138 8.21 15.51 -4.14
N PHE A 139 7.72 15.09 -2.99
CA PHE A 139 6.41 15.54 -2.48
C PHE A 139 6.37 17.06 -2.26
N ARG A 140 7.41 17.66 -1.65
CA ARG A 140 7.44 19.11 -1.41
C ARG A 140 7.39 19.90 -2.72
N ARG A 141 8.14 19.48 -3.73
CA ARG A 141 8.12 20.12 -5.06
C ARG A 141 6.72 20.09 -5.64
N VAL A 142 6.10 18.91 -5.73
CA VAL A 142 4.76 18.76 -6.30
C VAL A 142 3.72 19.56 -5.52
N PHE A 143 3.72 19.50 -4.19
CA PHE A 143 2.77 20.28 -3.38
C PHE A 143 3.04 21.79 -3.43
N GLY A 144 4.24 22.22 -3.79
CA GLY A 144 4.53 23.63 -4.06
C GLY A 144 3.88 24.16 -5.33
N GLU A 145 3.52 23.29 -6.27
CA GLU A 145 2.88 23.61 -7.56
C GLU A 145 1.34 23.44 -7.49
N LEU A 146 0.80 22.93 -6.38
CA LEU A 146 -0.61 22.60 -6.22
C LEU A 146 -1.28 23.47 -5.14
N PRO A 147 -2.61 23.57 -5.15
CA PRO A 147 -3.35 24.26 -4.09
C PRO A 147 -3.05 23.68 -2.69
N PRO A 148 -3.15 24.49 -1.62
CA PRO A 148 -2.82 24.06 -0.25
C PRO A 148 -3.57 22.81 0.25
N GLU A 149 -4.76 22.57 -0.28
CA GLU A 149 -5.62 21.43 0.06
C GLU A 149 -5.16 20.12 -0.59
N ALA A 150 -4.34 20.20 -1.64
CA ALA A 150 -3.91 19.05 -2.42
C ALA A 150 -3.22 17.97 -1.56
N ARG A 151 -2.47 18.38 -0.51
CA ARG A 151 -1.80 17.45 0.39
C ARG A 151 -2.78 16.57 1.17
N GLU A 152 -3.86 17.16 1.67
CA GLU A 152 -4.89 16.41 2.41
C GLU A 152 -5.68 15.52 1.45
N ALA A 153 -6.11 16.07 0.31
CA ALA A 153 -6.82 15.31 -0.73
C ALA A 153 -5.99 14.11 -1.22
N THR A 154 -4.68 14.30 -1.44
CA THR A 154 -3.77 13.19 -1.81
C THR A 154 -3.68 12.13 -0.71
N ALA A 155 -3.58 12.54 0.55
CA ALA A 155 -3.52 11.58 1.65
C ALA A 155 -4.81 10.77 1.79
N ASP A 156 -5.97 11.41 1.59
CA ASP A 156 -7.27 10.75 1.61
C ASP A 156 -7.44 9.81 0.42
N PHE A 157 -7.05 10.24 -0.78
CA PHE A 157 -7.05 9.42 -1.98
C PHE A 157 -6.18 8.16 -1.80
N LEU A 158 -4.92 8.31 -1.38
CA LEU A 158 -4.01 7.18 -1.16
C LEU A 158 -4.54 6.22 -0.10
N LEU A 159 -5.14 6.75 0.98
CA LEU A 159 -5.74 5.92 2.02
C LEU A 159 -6.97 5.17 1.49
N ALA A 160 -7.79 5.80 0.64
CA ALA A 160 -8.95 5.17 0.03
C ALA A 160 -8.57 4.06 -0.96
N MET A 161 -7.44 4.16 -1.63
CA MET A 161 -6.92 3.10 -2.51
C MET A 161 -6.45 1.84 -1.77
N ILE A 162 -6.22 1.92 -0.46
CA ILE A 162 -5.86 0.75 0.34
C ILE A 162 -7.09 -0.13 0.54
N ASN A 163 -6.93 -1.45 0.45
CA ASN A 163 -8.00 -2.40 0.71
C ASN A 163 -8.68 -2.11 2.05
N ALA A 164 -10.00 -2.14 2.08
CA ALA A 164 -10.80 -1.79 3.26
C ALA A 164 -10.37 -2.56 4.52
N SER A 165 -10.03 -3.84 4.38
CA SER A 165 -9.55 -4.71 5.46
C SER A 165 -8.21 -4.28 6.08
N ASP A 166 -7.39 -3.53 5.35
CA ASP A 166 -6.06 -3.10 5.80
C ASP A 166 -6.01 -1.63 6.25
N ARG A 167 -7.03 -0.81 5.91
CA ARG A 167 -7.03 0.65 6.16
C ARG A 167 -6.81 1.02 7.62
N GLU A 168 -7.52 0.36 8.54
CA GLU A 168 -7.40 0.67 9.96
C GLU A 168 -5.99 0.36 10.50
N ARG A 169 -5.44 -0.77 10.10
CA ARG A 169 -4.08 -1.16 10.43
C ARG A 169 -3.06 -0.16 9.87
N VAL A 170 -3.24 0.27 8.62
CA VAL A 170 -2.37 1.27 8.01
C VAL A 170 -2.48 2.61 8.74
N ARG A 171 -3.69 3.05 9.11
CA ARG A 171 -3.90 4.27 9.92
C ARG A 171 -3.12 4.25 11.23
N ALA A 172 -3.14 3.12 11.95
CA ALA A 172 -2.36 2.96 13.17
C ALA A 172 -0.84 3.08 12.95
N HIS A 173 -0.41 2.95 11.71
CA HIS A 173 0.98 3.10 11.31
C HIS A 173 1.37 4.51 10.85
N LEU A 174 0.42 5.37 10.57
CA LEU A 174 0.69 6.74 10.13
C LEU A 174 0.93 7.67 11.33
N PRO A 175 1.73 8.72 11.16
CA PRO A 175 1.80 9.77 12.16
C PRO A 175 0.42 10.44 12.31
N PRO A 176 0.09 10.96 13.52
CA PRO A 176 -1.16 11.68 13.71
C PRO A 176 -1.23 12.87 12.73
N ARG A 177 -2.38 13.04 12.08
CA ARG A 177 -2.60 14.20 11.19
C ARG A 177 -2.44 15.47 12.03
N ARG A 178 -1.60 16.39 11.60
CA ARG A 178 -1.58 17.75 12.17
C ARG A 178 -2.93 18.37 11.85
N ARG A 179 -3.78 18.58 12.87
CA ARG A 179 -4.99 19.40 12.72
C ARG A 179 -4.56 20.78 12.20
N ARG A 180 -5.17 21.22 11.11
CA ARG A 180 -5.05 22.62 10.67
C ARG A 180 -5.35 23.49 11.89
N ARG A 181 -4.43 24.35 12.30
CA ARG A 181 -4.76 25.45 13.21
C ARG A 181 -5.83 26.24 12.48
N GLN A 182 -7.06 26.19 12.95
CA GLN A 182 -8.06 27.17 12.56
C GLN A 182 -7.44 28.52 12.93
N LEU A 183 -7.17 29.35 11.93
CA LEU A 183 -6.91 30.75 12.16
C LEU A 183 -8.16 31.30 12.85
N PRO A 184 -8.03 32.10 13.92
CA PRO A 184 -9.19 32.77 14.47
C PRO A 184 -9.82 33.60 13.34
N GLU A 185 -11.13 33.45 13.16
CA GLU A 185 -11.90 34.41 12.39
C GLU A 185 -11.67 35.77 13.05
N ASP A 186 -10.96 36.67 12.37
CA ASP A 186 -10.88 38.07 12.77
C ASP A 186 -12.30 38.60 12.83
N ASP A 187 -12.78 38.86 14.04
CA ASP A 187 -13.97 39.67 14.28
C ASP A 187 -13.79 41.01 13.54
N ALA A 188 -14.36 41.11 12.38
CA ALA A 188 -14.55 42.39 11.71
C ALA A 188 -15.73 43.08 12.41
N ALA A 189 -15.42 43.91 13.39
CA ALA A 189 -16.32 44.96 13.88
C ALA A 189 -16.21 46.20 13.01
#